data_01e99c77d613cee748a4db842311c10b
#
_entry.id   01e99c77d613cee748a4db842311c10b
#
_cell.length_a   1.000
_cell.length_b   1.000
_cell.length_c   1.000
_cell.angle_alpha   90.00
_cell.angle_beta   90.00
_cell.angle_gamma   90.00
#
_symmetry.space_group_name_H-M   'P 1'
#
loop_
_entity.id
_entity.type
_entity.pdbx_description
1 polymer ?
#
loop_
_entity_poly.entity_id
_entity_poly.type
_entity_poly.pdbx_seq_one_letter_code
_entity_poly.pdbx_strand_id
1 'polypeptide(L)'
;MQRQEYQKVMKRKIYSQLLRWKSDDNGQNALLIDGARRVGKSYIVEEFAKNEYESYILIDFNNTMQQVLDLFRDYLYDLDTFFMYLQLYFNVKLTARKSLIIFDEVQAFPEARAAIKYLVKDGRYDYIETGSLVSINKNVKNIMIPSEEIRINMYPMDFEEFLWAMDEEAIMQLIKNQFAKLKPLGLDMHRKAMTLFRQYMIVGGMPKAVDTYVKTRDFTKVDTIKRAIISLYRNDIQKYAEGNEVRVTSIFDLIPSQLQKHEKKFRLSEIKAGARMREYEGAFFWLNEAMVANICYGATEPNIGLNLKLENSSLKCYMADTGLLISMAFDENRIMQDSLYKKLMMDKLEVNEGMLVENIVA
;
A
#
# COMPACT_ATOMS: atom_id res chain seq x y z
N MET A 1 -12.12 -33.81 15.10
CA MET A 1 -11.90 -32.47 15.65
C MET A 1 -11.00 -31.70 14.70
N GLN A 2 -11.58 -30.92 13.76
CA GLN A 2 -10.81 -29.99 12.93
C GLN A 2 -10.36 -28.84 13.84
N ARG A 3 -9.05 -28.67 14.02
CA ARG A 3 -8.48 -27.45 14.58
C ARG A 3 -8.86 -26.33 13.62
N GLN A 4 -9.75 -25.42 14.02
CA GLN A 4 -9.84 -24.10 13.42
C GLN A 4 -8.43 -23.49 13.56
N GLU A 5 -7.70 -23.43 12.45
CA GLU A 5 -6.50 -22.60 12.38
C GLU A 5 -6.97 -21.17 12.62
N TYR A 6 -6.73 -20.66 13.81
CA TYR A 6 -6.87 -19.22 14.08
C TYR A 6 -5.95 -18.51 13.11
N GLN A 7 -6.55 -17.87 12.13
CA GLN A 7 -5.82 -17.05 11.19
C GLN A 7 -5.19 -15.91 11.99
N LYS A 8 -3.86 -15.95 12.18
CA LYS A 8 -3.14 -14.94 12.96
C LYS A 8 -3.38 -13.57 12.31
N VAL A 9 -3.99 -12.65 13.04
CA VAL A 9 -4.22 -11.28 12.58
C VAL A 9 -2.85 -10.62 12.35
N MET A 10 -2.62 -10.14 11.13
CA MET A 10 -1.39 -9.41 10.82
C MET A 10 -1.45 -8.01 11.45
N LYS A 11 -0.62 -7.78 12.45
CA LYS A 11 -0.47 -6.45 13.06
C LYS A 11 0.08 -5.45 12.04
N ARG A 12 -0.49 -4.25 12.00
CA ARG A 12 -0.07 -3.16 11.13
C ARG A 12 0.04 -1.86 11.92
N LYS A 13 1.06 -1.06 11.64
CA LYS A 13 1.29 0.24 12.30
C LYS A 13 0.13 1.22 12.09
N ILE A 14 -0.50 1.15 10.92
CA ILE A 14 -1.66 1.98 10.60
C ILE A 14 -2.82 1.80 11.59
N TYR A 15 -2.94 0.64 12.24
CA TYR A 15 -3.98 0.39 13.23
C TYR A 15 -3.98 1.43 14.36
N SER A 16 -2.81 1.85 14.80
CA SER A 16 -2.67 2.91 15.80
C SER A 16 -3.12 4.29 15.30
N GLN A 17 -3.07 4.53 13.99
CA GLN A 17 -3.59 5.76 13.38
C GLN A 17 -5.13 5.71 13.31
N LEU A 18 -5.70 4.52 13.02
CA LEU A 18 -7.15 4.30 13.06
C LEU A 18 -7.72 4.55 14.46
N LEU A 19 -7.05 4.03 15.50
CA LEU A 19 -7.45 4.28 16.89
C LEU A 19 -7.42 5.77 17.24
N ARG A 20 -6.36 6.49 16.86
CA ARG A 20 -6.26 7.93 17.06
C ARG A 20 -7.34 8.69 16.31
N TRP A 21 -7.58 8.36 15.04
CA TRP A 21 -8.67 8.97 14.30
C TRP A 21 -10.02 8.77 15.01
N LYS A 22 -10.34 7.55 15.44
CA LYS A 22 -11.59 7.27 16.16
C LYS A 22 -11.73 8.09 17.44
N SER A 23 -10.64 8.24 18.23
CA SER A 23 -10.65 8.96 19.51
C SER A 23 -10.65 10.47 19.34
N ASP A 24 -9.83 11.00 18.45
CA ASP A 24 -9.51 12.42 18.37
C ASP A 24 -10.47 13.17 17.45
N ASP A 25 -10.84 12.57 16.32
CA ASP A 25 -11.77 13.14 15.36
C ASP A 25 -13.24 12.99 15.79
N ASN A 26 -13.54 11.90 16.49
CA ASN A 26 -14.87 11.62 17.05
C ASN A 26 -16.04 11.79 16.03
N GLY A 27 -15.80 11.37 14.79
CA GLY A 27 -16.81 11.37 13.71
C GLY A 27 -17.05 12.71 13.03
N GLN A 28 -16.15 13.68 13.20
CA GLN A 28 -16.21 14.96 12.48
C GLN A 28 -15.80 14.82 11.01
N ASN A 29 -15.00 13.82 10.69
CA ASN A 29 -14.55 13.53 9.34
C ASN A 29 -14.58 12.03 9.05
N ALA A 30 -14.85 11.66 7.81
CA ALA A 30 -14.59 10.33 7.31
C ALA A 30 -13.07 10.10 7.15
N LEU A 31 -12.64 8.84 7.16
CA LEU A 31 -11.25 8.48 6.94
C LEU A 31 -11.08 7.79 5.58
N LEU A 32 -10.31 8.38 4.67
CA LEU A 32 -9.91 7.73 3.43
C LEU A 32 -8.55 7.04 3.62
N ILE A 33 -8.52 5.73 3.47
CA ILE A 33 -7.28 4.94 3.45
C ILE A 33 -6.89 4.70 2.00
N ASP A 34 -5.83 5.38 1.59
CA ASP A 34 -5.24 5.27 0.27
C ASP A 34 -3.99 4.38 0.28
N GLY A 35 -3.67 3.78 -0.85
CA GLY A 35 -2.49 2.92 -0.98
C GLY A 35 -2.54 2.03 -2.21
N ALA A 36 -1.38 1.49 -2.59
CA ALA A 36 -1.29 0.56 -3.71
C ALA A 36 -2.24 -0.64 -3.56
N ARG A 37 -2.58 -1.28 -4.68
CA ARG A 37 -3.37 -2.52 -4.60
C ARG A 37 -2.61 -3.61 -3.84
N ARG A 38 -3.35 -4.43 -3.08
CA ARG A 38 -2.84 -5.58 -2.31
C ARG A 38 -2.00 -5.24 -1.08
N VAL A 39 -1.96 -3.99 -0.63
CA VAL A 39 -1.30 -3.61 0.64
C VAL A 39 -2.13 -3.96 1.89
N GLY A 40 -3.39 -4.40 1.72
CA GLY A 40 -4.24 -4.91 2.80
C GLY A 40 -5.22 -3.90 3.39
N LYS A 41 -5.63 -2.87 2.65
CA LYS A 41 -6.58 -1.83 3.09
C LYS A 41 -7.88 -2.41 3.63
N SER A 42 -8.64 -3.12 2.80
CA SER A 42 -9.94 -3.72 3.18
C SER A 42 -9.82 -4.64 4.39
N TYR A 43 -8.72 -5.44 4.45
CA TYR A 43 -8.47 -6.33 5.57
C TYR A 43 -8.33 -5.58 6.89
N ILE A 44 -7.46 -4.55 6.95
CA ILE A 44 -7.20 -3.83 8.19
C ILE A 44 -8.40 -3.03 8.67
N VAL A 45 -9.18 -2.47 7.74
CA VAL A 45 -10.42 -1.73 8.07
C VAL A 45 -11.49 -2.67 8.64
N GLU A 46 -11.65 -3.84 8.03
CA GLU A 46 -12.59 -4.84 8.52
C GLU A 46 -12.20 -5.38 9.90
N GLU A 47 -10.90 -5.64 10.13
CA GLU A 47 -10.38 -6.02 11.45
C GLU A 47 -10.58 -4.91 12.49
N PHE A 48 -10.35 -3.66 12.11
CA PHE A 48 -10.62 -2.51 12.96
C PHE A 48 -12.12 -2.39 13.31
N ALA A 49 -12.99 -2.58 12.34
CA ALA A 49 -14.43 -2.57 12.56
C ALA A 49 -14.88 -3.65 13.55
N LYS A 50 -14.39 -4.88 13.38
CA LYS A 50 -14.72 -6.01 14.26
C LYS A 50 -14.28 -5.82 15.72
N ASN A 51 -13.16 -5.15 15.92
CA ASN A 51 -12.57 -5.01 17.24
C ASN A 51 -13.02 -3.75 17.98
N GLU A 52 -13.35 -2.68 17.24
CA GLU A 52 -13.52 -1.35 17.81
C GLU A 52 -14.98 -0.84 17.76
N TYR A 53 -15.89 -1.53 17.06
CA TYR A 53 -17.29 -1.14 16.94
C TYR A 53 -18.25 -2.28 17.34
N GLU A 54 -19.44 -1.91 17.79
CA GLU A 54 -20.50 -2.90 18.14
C GLU A 54 -21.07 -3.58 16.90
N SER A 55 -21.12 -2.85 15.76
CA SER A 55 -21.55 -3.37 14.47
C SER A 55 -20.90 -2.59 13.33
N TYR A 56 -20.87 -3.16 12.14
CA TYR A 56 -20.39 -2.47 10.95
C TYR A 56 -21.12 -2.95 9.70
N ILE A 57 -21.15 -2.11 8.69
CA ILE A 57 -21.55 -2.47 7.32
C ILE A 57 -20.35 -2.22 6.41
N LEU A 58 -20.00 -3.22 5.60
CA LEU A 58 -19.00 -3.11 4.55
C LEU A 58 -19.68 -3.18 3.19
N ILE A 59 -19.54 -2.11 2.41
CA ILE A 59 -20.04 -2.00 1.05
C ILE A 59 -18.85 -2.06 0.10
N ASP A 60 -18.65 -3.22 -0.55
CA ASP A 60 -17.68 -3.37 -1.64
C ASP A 60 -18.33 -2.89 -2.94
N PHE A 61 -17.95 -1.71 -3.41
CA PHE A 61 -18.54 -1.10 -4.62
C PHE A 61 -18.16 -1.82 -5.93
N ASN A 62 -17.21 -2.74 -5.92
CA ASN A 62 -16.97 -3.62 -7.06
C ASN A 62 -17.98 -4.78 -7.15
N ASN A 63 -18.65 -5.12 -6.04
CA ASN A 63 -19.52 -6.30 -5.95
C ASN A 63 -20.71 -6.08 -5.01
N THR A 64 -21.34 -4.93 -5.09
CA THR A 64 -22.56 -4.65 -4.30
C THR A 64 -23.84 -4.80 -5.12
N MET A 65 -24.97 -4.93 -4.42
CA MET A 65 -26.30 -5.01 -5.04
C MET A 65 -26.70 -3.66 -5.66
N GLN A 66 -27.39 -3.70 -6.80
CA GLN A 66 -27.88 -2.48 -7.47
C GLN A 66 -28.76 -1.64 -6.54
N GLN A 67 -29.59 -2.27 -5.72
CA GLN A 67 -30.47 -1.60 -4.76
C GLN A 67 -29.68 -0.74 -3.74
N VAL A 68 -28.45 -1.16 -3.37
CA VAL A 68 -27.59 -0.36 -2.49
C VAL A 68 -27.07 0.87 -3.22
N LEU A 69 -26.71 0.77 -4.51
CA LEU A 69 -26.31 1.92 -5.33
C LEU A 69 -27.46 2.92 -5.50
N ASP A 70 -28.68 2.42 -5.68
CA ASP A 70 -29.89 3.25 -5.85
C ASP A 70 -30.19 4.03 -4.57
N LEU A 71 -29.85 3.52 -3.36
CA LEU A 71 -30.00 4.29 -2.12
C LEU A 71 -29.25 5.63 -2.16
N PHE A 72 -28.02 5.63 -2.68
CA PHE A 72 -27.21 6.85 -2.79
C PHE A 72 -27.80 7.86 -3.80
N ARG A 73 -28.60 7.42 -4.76
CA ARG A 73 -29.24 8.29 -5.75
C ARG A 73 -30.59 8.81 -5.28
N ASP A 74 -31.37 7.93 -4.63
CA ASP A 74 -32.79 8.17 -4.40
C ASP A 74 -33.10 8.65 -2.97
N TYR A 75 -32.25 8.37 -1.98
CA TYR A 75 -32.55 8.56 -0.56
C TYR A 75 -31.56 9.43 0.23
N LEU A 76 -30.55 10.05 -0.39
CA LEU A 76 -29.61 10.93 0.33
C LEU A 76 -30.28 12.19 0.93
N TYR A 77 -31.47 12.56 0.47
CA TYR A 77 -32.27 13.63 1.03
C TYR A 77 -33.09 13.20 2.26
N ASP A 78 -33.28 11.89 2.48
CA ASP A 78 -33.96 11.27 3.61
C ASP A 78 -33.06 10.17 4.22
N LEU A 79 -32.15 10.59 5.10
CA LEU A 79 -31.17 9.70 5.69
C LEU A 79 -31.76 8.67 6.66
N ASP A 80 -32.99 8.92 7.20
CA ASP A 80 -33.66 7.92 8.02
C ASP A 80 -34.09 6.73 7.19
N THR A 81 -34.70 6.98 6.04
CA THR A 81 -35.07 5.94 5.07
C THR A 81 -33.79 5.27 4.49
N PHE A 82 -32.76 6.04 4.14
CA PHE A 82 -31.49 5.53 3.65
C PHE A 82 -30.89 4.48 4.60
N PHE A 83 -30.70 4.81 5.88
CA PHE A 83 -30.12 3.90 6.85
C PHE A 83 -31.04 2.74 7.23
N MET A 84 -32.36 2.95 7.20
CA MET A 84 -33.32 1.86 7.40
C MET A 84 -33.16 0.79 6.32
N TYR A 85 -33.13 1.16 5.05
CA TYR A 85 -32.91 0.19 3.95
C TYR A 85 -31.52 -0.44 3.99
N LEU A 86 -30.48 0.34 4.31
CA LEU A 86 -29.12 -0.16 4.42
C LEU A 86 -29.02 -1.28 5.47
N GLN A 87 -29.64 -1.07 6.66
CA GLN A 87 -29.73 -2.08 7.72
C GLN A 87 -30.47 -3.34 7.26
N LEU A 88 -31.55 -3.18 6.50
CA LEU A 88 -32.33 -4.31 5.99
C LEU A 88 -31.55 -5.12 4.95
N TYR A 89 -30.89 -4.46 3.99
CA TYR A 89 -30.13 -5.15 2.95
C TYR A 89 -28.91 -5.92 3.49
N PHE A 90 -28.24 -5.37 4.50
CA PHE A 90 -27.09 -6.03 5.12
C PHE A 90 -27.45 -6.88 6.34
N ASN A 91 -28.72 -6.87 6.78
CA ASN A 91 -29.18 -7.54 8.00
C ASN A 91 -28.31 -7.19 9.23
N VAL A 92 -27.99 -5.91 9.38
CA VAL A 92 -27.15 -5.37 10.46
C VAL A 92 -27.89 -4.24 11.16
N LYS A 93 -27.95 -4.30 12.48
CA LYS A 93 -28.47 -3.20 13.29
C LYS A 93 -27.36 -2.19 13.55
N LEU A 94 -27.56 -0.96 13.14
CA LEU A 94 -26.64 0.16 13.39
C LEU A 94 -27.02 0.88 14.69
N THR A 95 -26.03 1.20 15.50
CA THR A 95 -26.15 1.96 16.76
C THR A 95 -25.41 3.29 16.61
N ALA A 96 -26.09 4.40 16.89
CA ALA A 96 -25.49 5.73 16.77
C ALA A 96 -24.19 5.85 17.58
N ARG A 97 -23.14 6.37 16.97
CA ARG A 97 -21.77 6.55 17.47
C ARG A 97 -21.05 5.25 17.90
N LYS A 98 -21.60 4.07 17.58
CA LYS A 98 -21.03 2.77 17.91
C LYS A 98 -20.94 1.83 16.71
N SER A 99 -21.36 2.30 15.54
CA SER A 99 -21.30 1.54 14.29
C SER A 99 -20.42 2.24 13.27
N LEU A 100 -19.72 1.44 12.46
CA LEU A 100 -18.88 1.88 11.35
C LEU A 100 -19.51 1.50 10.01
N ILE A 101 -19.51 2.41 9.05
CA ILE A 101 -19.86 2.11 7.66
C ILE A 101 -18.59 2.22 6.81
N ILE A 102 -18.25 1.14 6.11
CA ILE A 102 -17.06 1.02 5.29
C ILE A 102 -17.43 1.08 3.83
N PHE A 103 -16.85 2.02 3.09
CA PHE A 103 -16.95 2.14 1.64
C PHE A 103 -15.67 1.59 1.01
N ASP A 104 -15.70 0.30 0.64
CA ASP A 104 -14.53 -0.36 0.06
C ASP A 104 -14.51 -0.17 -1.46
N GLU A 105 -13.30 0.13 -2.00
CA GLU A 105 -13.07 0.41 -3.43
C GLU A 105 -13.96 1.56 -3.94
N VAL A 106 -14.02 2.67 -3.18
CA VAL A 106 -14.93 3.81 -3.41
C VAL A 106 -14.83 4.43 -4.81
N GLN A 107 -13.71 4.25 -5.51
CA GLN A 107 -13.55 4.70 -6.90
C GLN A 107 -14.47 3.97 -7.89
N ALA A 108 -15.00 2.81 -7.55
CA ALA A 108 -15.95 2.10 -8.41
C ALA A 108 -17.33 2.78 -8.43
N PHE A 109 -17.65 3.57 -7.39
CA PHE A 109 -18.91 4.31 -7.30
C PHE A 109 -18.69 5.70 -6.67
N PRO A 110 -18.27 6.70 -7.49
CA PRO A 110 -17.92 8.04 -7.01
C PRO A 110 -19.03 8.79 -6.27
N GLU A 111 -20.29 8.47 -6.55
CA GLU A 111 -21.46 9.06 -5.88
C GLU A 111 -21.45 8.78 -4.37
N ALA A 112 -20.97 7.60 -3.94
CA ALA A 112 -20.84 7.30 -2.52
C ALA A 112 -19.83 8.23 -1.84
N ARG A 113 -18.71 8.54 -2.50
CA ARG A 113 -17.74 9.48 -1.98
C ARG A 113 -18.30 10.90 -1.89
N ALA A 114 -19.07 11.33 -2.90
CA ALA A 114 -19.76 12.62 -2.85
C ALA A 114 -20.79 12.71 -1.70
N ALA A 115 -21.38 11.57 -1.30
CA ALA A 115 -22.32 11.48 -0.21
C ALA A 115 -21.69 11.68 1.18
N ILE A 116 -20.38 11.45 1.34
CA ILE A 116 -19.67 11.55 2.63
C ILE A 116 -19.94 12.86 3.35
N LYS A 117 -19.95 13.98 2.65
CA LYS A 117 -20.29 15.29 3.22
C LYS A 117 -21.61 15.30 3.97
N TYR A 118 -22.65 14.68 3.42
CA TYR A 118 -23.97 14.63 4.02
C TYR A 118 -24.05 13.61 5.16
N LEU A 119 -23.41 12.47 4.97
CA LEU A 119 -23.37 11.37 5.93
C LEU A 119 -22.58 11.73 7.19
N VAL A 120 -21.43 12.38 7.06
CA VAL A 120 -20.65 12.90 8.19
C VAL A 120 -21.39 14.00 8.93
N LYS A 121 -22.03 14.92 8.20
CA LYS A 121 -22.85 16.01 8.81
C LYS A 121 -24.01 15.47 9.63
N ASP A 122 -24.61 14.34 9.26
CA ASP A 122 -25.65 13.66 10.03
C ASP A 122 -25.15 13.19 11.40
N GLY A 123 -23.91 12.74 11.49
CA GLY A 123 -23.19 12.45 12.74
C GLY A 123 -23.57 11.17 13.45
N ARG A 124 -24.46 10.33 12.90
CA ARG A 124 -24.90 9.08 13.53
C ARG A 124 -23.84 8.00 13.54
N TYR A 125 -23.02 7.88 12.48
CA TYR A 125 -22.07 6.81 12.30
C TYR A 125 -20.71 7.34 11.90
N ASP A 126 -19.66 6.49 12.07
CA ASP A 126 -18.33 6.76 11.56
C ASP A 126 -18.18 6.14 10.16
N TYR A 127 -17.33 6.73 9.32
CA TYR A 127 -17.14 6.30 7.93
C TYR A 127 -15.67 6.11 7.63
N ILE A 128 -15.33 4.95 7.03
CA ILE A 128 -14.00 4.71 6.45
C ILE A 128 -14.17 4.36 4.98
N GLU A 129 -13.41 5.04 4.14
CA GLU A 129 -13.31 4.77 2.71
C GLU A 129 -11.98 4.10 2.40
N THR A 130 -11.98 3.15 1.47
CA THR A 130 -10.74 2.61 0.90
C THR A 130 -10.73 2.77 -0.60
N GLY A 131 -9.55 2.95 -1.17
CA GLY A 131 -9.40 3.04 -2.61
C GLY A 131 -7.95 3.15 -3.05
N SER A 132 -7.71 3.19 -4.36
CA SER A 132 -6.41 3.55 -4.92
C SER A 132 -6.50 4.95 -5.54
N LEU A 133 -5.55 5.82 -5.19
CA LEU A 133 -5.57 7.24 -5.54
C LEU A 133 -5.69 7.49 -7.05
N VAL A 134 -4.98 6.72 -7.86
CA VAL A 134 -5.03 6.84 -9.32
C VAL A 134 -6.42 6.58 -9.87
N SER A 135 -7.08 5.55 -9.36
CA SER A 135 -8.45 5.23 -9.74
C SER A 135 -9.43 6.27 -9.21
N ILE A 136 -9.19 6.76 -7.98
CA ILE A 136 -9.99 7.84 -7.38
C ILE A 136 -9.86 9.11 -8.22
N ASN A 137 -8.66 9.61 -8.47
CA ASN A 137 -8.44 10.87 -9.21
C ASN A 137 -9.02 10.84 -10.63
N LYS A 138 -9.00 9.69 -11.28
CA LYS A 138 -9.61 9.51 -12.60
C LYS A 138 -11.13 9.67 -12.55
N ASN A 139 -11.78 9.05 -11.58
CA ASN A 139 -13.24 8.95 -11.51
C ASN A 139 -13.88 10.19 -10.84
N VAL A 140 -13.11 11.01 -10.11
CA VAL A 140 -13.63 12.21 -9.41
C VAL A 140 -13.57 13.50 -10.22
N LYS A 141 -13.19 13.48 -11.50
CA LYS A 141 -13.18 14.71 -12.34
C LYS A 141 -14.51 15.47 -12.34
N ASN A 142 -15.62 14.81 -12.03
CA ASN A 142 -16.97 15.35 -12.07
C ASN A 142 -17.69 15.37 -10.71
N ILE A 143 -17.02 15.04 -9.60
CA ILE A 143 -17.63 15.12 -8.26
C ILE A 143 -16.86 16.10 -7.38
N MET A 144 -17.58 16.69 -6.41
CA MET A 144 -16.97 17.52 -5.38
C MET A 144 -16.27 16.59 -4.36
N ILE A 145 -14.97 16.78 -4.18
CA ILE A 145 -14.21 16.07 -3.13
C ILE A 145 -14.72 16.58 -1.78
N PRO A 146 -15.13 15.69 -0.86
CA PRO A 146 -15.59 16.12 0.46
C PRO A 146 -14.48 16.86 1.22
N SER A 147 -14.83 17.95 1.88
CA SER A 147 -13.95 18.64 2.85
C SER A 147 -13.89 17.91 4.19
N GLU A 148 -14.87 17.08 4.45
CA GLU A 148 -15.09 16.28 5.65
C GLU A 148 -14.37 14.91 5.55
N GLU A 149 -13.18 14.88 4.95
CA GLU A 149 -12.37 13.66 4.73
C GLU A 149 -10.93 13.89 5.21
N ILE A 150 -10.45 13.00 6.09
CA ILE A 150 -9.03 12.90 6.45
C ILE A 150 -8.42 11.76 5.63
N ARG A 151 -7.26 12.00 5.02
CA ARG A 151 -6.56 10.99 4.24
C ARG A 151 -5.35 10.45 4.98
N ILE A 152 -5.20 9.12 4.98
CA ILE A 152 -3.99 8.45 5.43
C ILE A 152 -3.51 7.45 4.36
N ASN A 153 -2.20 7.31 4.26
CA ASN A 153 -1.58 6.41 3.29
C ASN A 153 -1.22 5.08 3.94
N MET A 154 -1.52 3.99 3.24
CA MET A 154 -1.12 2.64 3.64
C MET A 154 -0.09 2.07 2.67
N TYR A 155 1.09 1.79 3.20
CA TYR A 155 2.22 1.24 2.46
C TYR A 155 2.34 -0.29 2.62
N PRO A 156 3.17 -0.98 1.82
CA PRO A 156 3.60 -2.34 2.15
C PRO A 156 4.13 -2.42 3.59
N MET A 157 4.18 -3.61 4.17
CA MET A 157 4.73 -3.84 5.51
C MET A 157 6.20 -3.43 5.54
N ASP A 158 6.60 -2.67 6.54
CA ASP A 158 8.00 -2.39 6.78
C ASP A 158 8.71 -3.55 7.52
N PHE A 159 10.00 -3.40 7.77
CA PHE A 159 10.78 -4.46 8.43
C PHE A 159 10.27 -4.79 9.84
N GLU A 160 9.81 -3.81 10.61
CA GLU A 160 9.25 -4.04 11.95
C GLU A 160 7.94 -4.82 11.88
N GLU A 161 7.04 -4.47 10.96
CA GLU A 161 5.78 -5.20 10.73
C GLU A 161 6.04 -6.64 10.23
N PHE A 162 7.07 -6.82 9.40
CA PHE A 162 7.54 -8.13 8.98
C PHE A 162 8.02 -8.96 10.18
N LEU A 163 8.79 -8.37 11.10
CA LEU A 163 9.22 -9.04 12.33
C LEU A 163 8.03 -9.41 13.23
N TRP A 164 7.01 -8.57 13.30
CA TRP A 164 5.78 -8.92 14.03
C TRP A 164 5.08 -10.15 13.41
N ALA A 165 5.01 -10.20 12.08
CA ALA A 165 4.43 -11.36 11.40
C ALA A 165 5.24 -12.65 11.65
N MET A 166 6.56 -12.51 11.84
CA MET A 166 7.50 -13.60 12.07
C MET A 166 7.62 -14.04 13.54
N ASP A 167 6.92 -13.40 14.49
CA ASP A 167 7.06 -13.56 15.94
C ASP A 167 8.45 -13.18 16.48
N GLU A 168 9.12 -12.24 15.84
CA GLU A 168 10.48 -11.76 16.18
C GLU A 168 10.48 -10.31 16.69
N GLU A 169 9.41 -9.84 17.32
CA GLU A 169 9.25 -8.47 17.82
C GLU A 169 10.41 -8.03 18.75
N ALA A 170 10.93 -8.94 19.57
CA ALA A 170 12.01 -8.65 20.51
C ALA A 170 13.32 -8.18 19.83
N ILE A 171 13.57 -8.63 18.60
CA ILE A 171 14.75 -8.20 17.84
C ILE A 171 14.69 -6.71 17.52
N MET A 172 13.51 -6.20 17.11
CA MET A 172 13.36 -4.77 16.81
C MET A 172 13.51 -3.92 18.06
N GLN A 173 12.96 -4.36 19.18
CA GLN A 173 13.14 -3.65 20.46
C GLN A 173 14.61 -3.62 20.89
N LEU A 174 15.33 -4.73 20.71
CA LEU A 174 16.78 -4.77 20.98
C LEU A 174 17.54 -3.80 20.08
N ILE A 175 17.25 -3.78 18.76
CA ILE A 175 17.86 -2.86 17.80
C ILE A 175 17.64 -1.40 18.24
N LYS A 176 16.39 -1.02 18.52
CA LYS A 176 16.04 0.33 18.96
C LYS A 176 16.76 0.73 20.26
N ASN A 177 16.80 -0.17 21.24
CA ASN A 177 17.44 0.08 22.54
C ASN A 177 18.97 0.23 22.41
N GLN A 178 19.62 -0.59 21.58
CA GLN A 178 21.06 -0.48 21.37
C GLN A 178 21.42 0.74 20.53
N PHE A 179 20.63 1.05 19.51
CA PHE A 179 20.79 2.27 18.72
C PHE A 179 20.68 3.53 19.59
N ALA A 180 19.67 3.62 20.46
CA ALA A 180 19.51 4.77 21.38
C ALA A 180 20.69 4.93 22.35
N LYS A 181 21.35 3.82 22.71
CA LYS A 181 22.53 3.79 23.59
C LYS A 181 23.86 3.90 22.83
N LEU A 182 23.82 3.95 21.49
CA LEU A 182 25.01 3.88 20.61
C LEU A 182 25.90 2.67 20.91
N LYS A 183 25.29 1.51 21.19
CA LYS A 183 25.98 0.26 21.50
C LYS A 183 25.74 -0.81 20.40
N PRO A 184 26.71 -1.66 20.10
CA PRO A 184 26.51 -2.75 19.14
C PRO A 184 25.55 -3.81 19.70
N LEU A 185 24.90 -4.56 18.80
CA LEU A 185 24.01 -5.68 19.13
C LEU A 185 24.74 -6.91 19.73
N GLY A 186 26.06 -6.99 19.53
CA GLY A 186 26.80 -8.23 19.71
C GLY A 186 26.67 -9.15 18.48
N LEU A 187 27.69 -10.00 18.29
CA LEU A 187 27.88 -10.72 17.02
C LEU A 187 26.70 -11.64 16.66
N ASP A 188 26.17 -12.39 17.63
CA ASP A 188 25.10 -13.38 17.39
C ASP A 188 23.78 -12.70 17.07
N MET A 189 23.41 -11.66 17.83
CA MET A 189 22.17 -10.91 17.56
C MET A 189 22.27 -10.09 16.28
N HIS A 190 23.46 -9.56 15.96
CA HIS A 190 23.68 -8.90 14.66
C HIS A 190 23.48 -9.88 13.49
N ARG A 191 24.06 -11.08 13.56
CA ARG A 191 23.88 -12.13 12.54
C ARG A 191 22.40 -12.52 12.39
N LYS A 192 21.69 -12.71 13.51
CA LYS A 192 20.25 -13.00 13.48
C LYS A 192 19.46 -11.87 12.84
N ALA A 193 19.69 -10.62 13.23
CA ALA A 193 19.03 -9.44 12.66
C ALA A 193 19.28 -9.32 11.14
N MET A 194 20.53 -9.50 10.68
CA MET A 194 20.89 -9.48 9.26
C MET A 194 20.24 -10.61 8.46
N THR A 195 20.10 -11.80 9.05
CA THR A 195 19.39 -12.92 8.41
C THR A 195 17.91 -12.57 8.19
N LEU A 196 17.25 -12.04 9.22
CA LEU A 196 15.85 -11.61 9.14
C LEU A 196 15.67 -10.44 8.15
N PHE A 197 16.62 -9.50 8.12
CA PHE A 197 16.60 -8.38 7.18
C PHE A 197 16.76 -8.86 5.73
N ARG A 198 17.64 -9.81 5.45
CA ARG A 198 17.77 -10.43 4.12
C ARG A 198 16.51 -11.19 3.72
N GLN A 199 15.86 -11.87 4.65
CA GLN A 199 14.54 -12.49 4.40
C GLN A 199 13.51 -11.43 4.00
N TYR A 200 13.44 -10.33 4.73
CA TYR A 200 12.56 -9.21 4.42
C TYR A 200 12.86 -8.61 3.03
N MET A 201 14.14 -8.38 2.69
CA MET A 201 14.51 -7.89 1.36
C MET A 201 13.95 -8.77 0.24
N ILE A 202 14.00 -10.09 0.43
CA ILE A 202 13.55 -11.07 -0.59
C ILE A 202 12.04 -11.19 -0.63
N VAL A 203 11.39 -11.31 0.52
CA VAL A 203 9.93 -11.50 0.64
C VAL A 203 9.20 -10.21 0.29
N GLY A 204 9.73 -9.06 0.73
CA GLY A 204 9.08 -7.76 0.67
C GLY A 204 8.05 -7.58 1.77
N GLY A 205 7.29 -6.49 1.67
CA GLY A 205 6.23 -6.09 2.61
C GLY A 205 4.82 -6.32 2.11
N MET A 206 4.63 -6.98 0.97
CA MET A 206 3.27 -7.27 0.50
C MET A 206 2.60 -8.31 1.40
N PRO A 207 1.46 -7.99 2.10
CA PRO A 207 0.92 -8.84 3.17
C PRO A 207 0.69 -10.30 2.77
N LYS A 208 0.21 -10.54 1.55
CA LYS A 208 -0.01 -11.90 1.05
C LYS A 208 1.30 -12.66 0.82
N ALA A 209 2.36 -11.97 0.41
CA ALA A 209 3.68 -12.56 0.26
C ALA A 209 4.27 -12.91 1.64
N VAL A 210 4.16 -11.99 2.61
CA VAL A 210 4.59 -12.21 3.99
C VAL A 210 3.83 -13.36 4.64
N ASP A 211 2.50 -13.39 4.54
CA ASP A 211 1.65 -14.49 5.05
C ASP A 211 2.05 -15.85 4.47
N THR A 212 2.28 -15.89 3.14
CA THR A 212 2.73 -17.11 2.46
C THR A 212 4.09 -17.56 2.98
N TYR A 213 5.03 -16.63 3.19
CA TYR A 213 6.35 -16.95 3.72
C TYR A 213 6.29 -17.43 5.18
N VAL A 214 5.52 -16.76 6.02
CA VAL A 214 5.33 -17.16 7.42
C VAL A 214 4.83 -18.60 7.52
N LYS A 215 3.84 -18.98 6.70
CA LYS A 215 3.21 -20.29 6.71
C LYS A 215 4.06 -21.39 6.07
N THR A 216 4.82 -21.07 5.03
CA THR A 216 5.43 -22.12 4.18
C THR A 216 6.96 -22.12 4.19
N ARG A 217 7.58 -21.01 4.52
CA ARG A 217 9.05 -20.79 4.41
C ARG A 217 9.61 -21.09 3.01
N ASP A 218 8.76 -20.97 1.99
CA ASP A 218 9.04 -21.34 0.60
C ASP A 218 9.05 -20.07 -0.27
N PHE A 219 10.22 -19.67 -0.71
CA PHE A 219 10.39 -18.49 -1.56
C PHE A 219 9.78 -18.65 -2.96
N THR A 220 9.64 -19.88 -3.48
CA THR A 220 9.01 -20.12 -4.77
C THR A 220 7.54 -19.76 -4.74
N LYS A 221 6.84 -20.15 -3.66
CA LYS A 221 5.43 -19.77 -3.44
C LYS A 221 5.28 -18.24 -3.28
N VAL A 222 6.22 -17.62 -2.56
CA VAL A 222 6.26 -16.16 -2.39
C VAL A 222 6.45 -15.46 -3.74
N ASP A 223 7.37 -15.95 -4.59
CA ASP A 223 7.60 -15.38 -5.92
C ASP A 223 6.36 -15.46 -6.81
N THR A 224 5.62 -16.57 -6.76
CA THR A 224 4.34 -16.71 -7.47
C THR A 224 3.35 -15.61 -7.08
N ILE A 225 3.24 -15.31 -5.78
CA ILE A 225 2.37 -14.21 -5.29
C ILE A 225 2.86 -12.85 -5.78
N LYS A 226 4.16 -12.58 -5.69
CA LYS A 226 4.75 -11.30 -6.12
C LYS A 226 4.54 -11.07 -7.62
N ARG A 227 4.75 -12.08 -8.46
CA ARG A 227 4.50 -11.99 -9.91
C ARG A 227 3.04 -11.73 -10.24
N ALA A 228 2.11 -12.34 -9.51
CA ALA A 228 0.69 -12.04 -9.65
C ALA A 228 0.38 -10.57 -9.31
N ILE A 229 1.01 -9.99 -8.29
CA ILE A 229 0.86 -8.57 -7.93
C ILE A 229 1.47 -7.66 -9.02
N ILE A 230 2.66 -7.97 -9.54
CA ILE A 230 3.29 -7.22 -10.64
C ILE A 230 2.37 -7.23 -11.89
N SER A 231 1.79 -8.38 -12.22
CA SER A 231 0.83 -8.49 -13.33
C SER A 231 -0.41 -7.62 -13.10
N LEU A 232 -0.93 -7.56 -11.86
CA LEU A 232 -2.04 -6.64 -11.52
C LEU A 232 -1.65 -5.18 -11.71
N TYR A 233 -0.44 -4.77 -11.31
CA TYR A 233 0.03 -3.39 -11.52
C TYR A 233 0.16 -3.05 -13.00
N ARG A 234 0.67 -3.96 -13.84
CA ARG A 234 0.70 -3.77 -15.31
C ARG A 234 -0.72 -3.63 -15.90
N ASN A 235 -1.69 -4.42 -15.42
CA ASN A 235 -3.08 -4.28 -15.84
C ASN A 235 -3.67 -2.93 -15.40
N ASP A 236 -3.32 -2.44 -14.22
CA ASP A 236 -3.75 -1.12 -13.74
C ASP A 236 -3.14 0.02 -14.58
N ILE A 237 -1.87 -0.10 -14.98
CA ILE A 237 -1.24 0.84 -15.92
C ILE A 237 -2.04 0.90 -17.22
N GLN A 238 -2.34 -0.26 -17.82
CA GLN A 238 -3.12 -0.32 -19.08
C GLN A 238 -4.52 0.27 -18.93
N LYS A 239 -5.15 0.10 -17.78
CA LYS A 239 -6.53 0.56 -17.54
C LYS A 239 -6.62 2.05 -17.18
N TYR A 240 -5.62 2.58 -16.43
CA TYR A 240 -5.77 3.87 -15.76
C TYR A 240 -4.75 4.93 -16.18
N ALA A 241 -3.68 4.60 -16.92
CA ALA A 241 -2.64 5.57 -17.29
C ALA A 241 -2.97 6.45 -18.53
N GLU A 242 -4.17 6.40 -19.05
CA GLU A 242 -4.76 7.20 -20.14
C GLU A 242 -3.79 8.01 -21.01
N GLY A 243 -3.37 7.43 -22.16
CA GLY A 243 -2.46 8.07 -23.10
C GLY A 243 -0.99 8.10 -22.67
N ASN A 244 -0.68 7.57 -21.49
CA ASN A 244 0.68 7.40 -20.96
C ASN A 244 1.07 5.94 -20.73
N GLU A 245 0.23 4.97 -21.11
CA GLU A 245 0.40 3.56 -20.79
C GLU A 245 1.79 3.03 -21.16
N VAL A 246 2.22 3.33 -22.39
CA VAL A 246 3.54 2.91 -22.88
C VAL A 246 4.68 3.53 -22.07
N ARG A 247 4.58 4.82 -21.72
CA ARG A 247 5.61 5.52 -20.97
C ARG A 247 5.68 5.01 -19.53
N VAL A 248 4.53 4.84 -18.87
CA VAL A 248 4.43 4.32 -17.50
C VAL A 248 4.98 2.89 -17.43
N THR A 249 4.57 2.03 -18.37
CA THR A 249 5.08 0.65 -18.46
C THR A 249 6.59 0.63 -18.68
N SER A 250 7.10 1.47 -19.60
CA SER A 250 8.55 1.52 -19.89
C SER A 250 9.37 1.96 -18.67
N ILE A 251 8.90 2.96 -17.90
CA ILE A 251 9.56 3.37 -16.67
C ILE A 251 9.50 2.23 -15.64
N PHE A 252 8.32 1.67 -15.41
CA PHE A 252 8.09 0.60 -14.43
C PHE A 252 9.01 -0.59 -14.67
N ASP A 253 9.07 -1.08 -15.90
CA ASP A 253 9.90 -2.25 -16.27
C ASP A 253 11.40 -1.98 -16.22
N LEU A 254 11.82 -0.72 -16.35
CA LEU A 254 13.23 -0.33 -16.29
C LEU A 254 13.75 -0.06 -14.86
N ILE A 255 12.88 0.05 -13.85
CA ILE A 255 13.30 0.34 -12.46
C ILE A 255 14.46 -0.59 -12.01
N PRO A 256 14.37 -1.93 -12.15
CA PRO A 256 15.44 -2.81 -11.67
C PRO A 256 16.78 -2.53 -12.34
N SER A 257 16.80 -2.37 -13.67
CA SER A 257 18.04 -2.13 -14.43
C SER A 257 18.66 -0.77 -14.12
N GLN A 258 17.85 0.25 -13.88
CA GLN A 258 18.31 1.59 -13.50
C GLN A 258 18.96 1.60 -12.11
N LEU A 259 18.36 0.90 -11.13
CA LEU A 259 18.88 0.81 -9.77
C LEU A 259 20.18 -0.03 -9.72
N GLN A 260 20.29 -1.08 -10.55
CA GLN A 260 21.49 -1.92 -10.62
C GLN A 260 22.74 -1.15 -11.08
N LYS A 261 22.58 -0.14 -11.92
CA LYS A 261 23.69 0.62 -12.52
C LYS A 261 24.32 1.67 -11.61
N HIS A 262 23.82 1.86 -10.38
CA HIS A 262 24.29 2.90 -9.44
C HIS A 262 24.28 4.33 -10.02
N GLU A 263 23.41 4.59 -10.98
CA GLU A 263 23.32 5.91 -11.59
C GLU A 263 22.75 6.93 -10.60
N LYS A 264 23.25 8.16 -10.67
CA LYS A 264 22.78 9.25 -9.83
C LYS A 264 21.35 9.68 -10.16
N LYS A 265 20.87 9.37 -11.37
CA LYS A 265 19.52 9.71 -11.84
C LYS A 265 18.99 8.68 -12.83
N PHE A 266 17.68 8.61 -12.98
CA PHE A 266 17.00 7.78 -13.97
C PHE A 266 17.36 8.23 -15.40
N ARG A 267 17.83 7.31 -16.24
CA ARG A 267 18.26 7.57 -17.62
C ARG A 267 17.17 7.28 -18.62
N LEU A 268 16.45 8.31 -19.05
CA LEU A 268 15.40 8.21 -20.05
C LEU A 268 15.90 7.78 -21.44
N SER A 269 17.20 7.99 -21.74
CA SER A 269 17.81 7.53 -23.00
C SER A 269 17.77 6.01 -23.18
N GLU A 270 17.57 5.25 -22.11
CA GLU A 270 17.37 3.79 -22.17
C GLU A 270 15.95 3.40 -22.61
N ILE A 271 14.97 4.28 -22.44
CA ILE A 271 13.62 4.11 -23.02
C ILE A 271 13.66 4.46 -24.51
N LYS A 272 14.21 5.65 -24.83
CA LYS A 272 14.29 6.16 -26.19
C LYS A 272 15.41 7.18 -26.32
N ALA A 273 16.22 7.06 -27.37
CA ALA A 273 17.27 8.04 -27.69
C ALA A 273 16.65 9.43 -27.83
N GLY A 274 17.22 10.42 -27.14
CA GLY A 274 16.73 11.80 -27.15
C GLY A 274 15.47 12.07 -26.30
N ALA A 275 14.99 11.11 -25.51
CA ALA A 275 13.86 11.31 -24.61
C ALA A 275 14.13 12.45 -23.60
N ARG A 276 13.12 13.31 -23.39
CA ARG A 276 13.21 14.47 -22.50
C ARG A 276 12.31 14.30 -21.27
N MET A 277 12.76 14.76 -20.11
CA MET A 277 12.03 14.61 -18.82
C MET A 277 10.58 15.10 -18.93
N ARG A 278 10.32 16.27 -19.53
CA ARG A 278 8.98 16.84 -19.71
C ARG A 278 7.97 15.91 -20.42
N GLU A 279 8.46 14.93 -21.18
CA GLU A 279 7.60 13.97 -21.89
C GLU A 279 7.18 12.81 -21.01
N TYR A 280 7.88 12.59 -19.88
CA TYR A 280 7.73 11.47 -18.96
C TYR A 280 7.28 11.89 -17.55
N GLU A 281 7.23 13.19 -17.24
CA GLU A 281 6.81 13.70 -15.92
C GLU A 281 5.46 13.11 -15.48
N GLY A 282 4.47 13.12 -16.38
CA GLY A 282 3.16 12.54 -16.10
C GLY A 282 3.19 11.04 -15.82
N ALA A 283 4.15 10.31 -16.41
CA ALA A 283 4.31 8.88 -16.16
C ALA A 283 4.97 8.60 -14.80
N PHE A 284 5.98 9.37 -14.40
CA PHE A 284 6.55 9.30 -13.05
C PHE A 284 5.52 9.70 -12.00
N PHE A 285 4.79 10.79 -12.23
CA PHE A 285 3.73 11.23 -11.34
C PHE A 285 2.67 10.13 -11.16
N TRP A 286 2.25 9.47 -12.23
CA TRP A 286 1.30 8.38 -12.17
C TRP A 286 1.78 7.22 -11.29
N LEU A 287 3.04 6.78 -11.44
CA LEU A 287 3.63 5.70 -10.62
C LEU A 287 3.69 6.06 -9.14
N ASN A 288 4.01 7.32 -8.84
CA ASN A 288 4.05 7.83 -7.47
C ASN A 288 2.65 7.90 -6.86
N GLU A 289 1.67 8.45 -7.59
CA GLU A 289 0.27 8.52 -7.15
C GLU A 289 -0.37 7.14 -6.99
N ALA A 290 0.01 6.17 -7.84
CA ALA A 290 -0.40 4.77 -7.68
C ALA A 290 0.25 4.10 -6.46
N MET A 291 1.21 4.77 -5.81
CA MET A 291 2.03 4.23 -4.71
C MET A 291 2.73 2.91 -5.08
N VAL A 292 3.02 2.73 -6.37
CA VAL A 292 3.72 1.57 -6.93
C VAL A 292 5.23 1.81 -6.95
N ALA A 293 5.63 3.08 -7.09
CA ALA A 293 7.01 3.49 -7.02
C ALA A 293 7.16 4.79 -6.23
N ASN A 294 8.31 4.98 -5.60
CA ASN A 294 8.69 6.20 -4.89
C ASN A 294 9.62 7.02 -5.79
N ILE A 295 9.29 8.28 -6.01
CA ILE A 295 10.08 9.20 -6.83
C ILE A 295 10.87 10.12 -5.91
N CYS A 296 12.19 10.01 -5.94
CA CYS A 296 13.10 10.85 -5.16
C CYS A 296 13.81 11.85 -6.07
N TYR A 297 13.59 13.13 -5.84
CA TYR A 297 14.24 14.22 -6.58
C TYR A 297 15.58 14.58 -5.96
N GLY A 298 16.57 14.92 -6.79
CA GLY A 298 17.80 15.50 -6.34
C GLY A 298 17.57 16.89 -5.72
N ALA A 299 18.36 17.25 -4.71
CA ALA A 299 18.41 18.59 -4.17
C ALA A 299 19.86 19.14 -4.27
N THR A 300 20.00 20.42 -4.65
CA THR A 300 21.32 21.04 -4.82
C THR A 300 21.99 21.36 -3.48
N GLU A 301 21.20 21.57 -2.44
CA GLU A 301 21.68 21.88 -1.09
C GLU A 301 20.86 21.16 -0.02
N PRO A 302 21.46 20.39 0.89
CA PRO A 302 20.78 19.68 1.96
C PRO A 302 20.48 20.65 3.14
N ASN A 303 19.47 21.48 3.00
CA ASN A 303 19.03 22.41 4.06
C ASN A 303 17.52 22.26 4.34
N ILE A 304 17.00 23.02 5.32
CA ILE A 304 15.60 22.98 5.76
C ILE A 304 14.61 23.27 4.61
N GLY A 305 15.05 23.98 3.57
CA GLY A 305 14.22 24.34 2.41
C GLY A 305 14.38 23.38 1.22
N LEU A 306 14.47 22.06 1.42
CA LEU A 306 14.68 21.07 0.35
C LEU A 306 13.76 21.28 -0.86
N ASN A 307 12.47 21.54 -0.63
CA ASN A 307 11.49 21.76 -1.71
C ASN A 307 11.77 23.00 -2.55
N LEU A 308 12.52 23.98 -2.03
CA LEU A 308 12.94 25.19 -2.76
C LEU A 308 14.17 24.95 -3.66
N LYS A 309 14.84 23.82 -3.48
CA LYS A 309 16.10 23.46 -4.14
C LYS A 309 16.01 22.16 -4.93
N LEU A 310 14.80 21.71 -5.25
CA LEU A 310 14.57 20.49 -6.02
C LEU A 310 15.10 20.64 -7.46
N GLU A 311 15.83 19.64 -7.89
CA GLU A 311 16.27 19.50 -9.27
C GLU A 311 15.36 18.52 -10.01
N ASN A 312 14.30 19.02 -10.64
CA ASN A 312 13.29 18.21 -11.33
C ASN A 312 13.86 17.33 -12.47
N SER A 313 15.03 17.69 -13.01
CA SER A 313 15.72 16.90 -14.03
C SER A 313 16.55 15.75 -13.47
N SER A 314 16.74 15.70 -12.16
CA SER A 314 17.52 14.69 -11.45
C SER A 314 16.63 13.94 -10.47
N LEU A 315 16.06 12.82 -10.92
CA LEU A 315 15.24 11.96 -10.08
C LEU A 315 15.72 10.51 -10.12
N LYS A 316 15.46 9.78 -9.04
CA LYS A 316 15.52 8.33 -8.96
C LYS A 316 14.11 7.77 -8.75
N CYS A 317 13.87 6.58 -9.29
CA CYS A 317 12.59 5.88 -9.17
C CYS A 317 12.85 4.55 -8.48
N TYR A 318 12.24 4.34 -7.33
CA TYR A 318 12.36 3.15 -6.52
C TYR A 318 11.05 2.38 -6.52
N MET A 319 11.12 1.05 -6.40
CA MET A 319 9.90 0.26 -6.18
C MET A 319 9.38 0.48 -4.77
N ALA A 320 8.07 0.61 -4.63
CA ALA A 320 7.43 0.72 -3.31
C ALA A 320 7.59 -0.55 -2.44
N ASP A 321 8.00 -1.67 -3.04
CA ASP A 321 8.26 -2.93 -2.35
C ASP A 321 9.50 -3.62 -2.90
N THR A 322 10.45 -3.94 -2.02
CA THR A 322 11.73 -4.56 -2.41
C THR A 322 11.57 -5.99 -2.89
N GLY A 323 10.60 -6.73 -2.35
CA GLY A 323 10.31 -8.08 -2.82
C GLY A 323 9.80 -8.10 -4.25
N LEU A 324 8.97 -7.11 -4.64
CA LEU A 324 8.53 -6.93 -6.03
C LEU A 324 9.70 -6.56 -6.93
N LEU A 325 10.60 -5.66 -6.48
CA LEU A 325 11.81 -5.29 -7.20
C LEU A 325 12.66 -6.51 -7.54
N ILE A 326 12.88 -7.42 -6.57
CA ILE A 326 13.61 -8.66 -6.80
C ILE A 326 12.93 -9.53 -7.85
N SER A 327 11.60 -9.74 -7.76
CA SER A 327 10.89 -10.55 -8.74
C SER A 327 10.91 -9.95 -10.15
N MET A 328 10.99 -8.62 -10.27
CA MET A 328 11.14 -7.93 -11.56
C MET A 328 12.59 -8.02 -12.11
N ALA A 329 13.58 -8.09 -11.23
CA ALA A 329 14.99 -8.17 -11.65
C ALA A 329 15.37 -9.53 -12.26
N PHE A 330 14.57 -10.57 -12.03
CA PHE A 330 14.78 -11.89 -12.58
C PHE A 330 13.81 -12.19 -13.73
N ASP A 331 14.23 -13.15 -14.61
CA ASP A 331 13.48 -13.53 -15.82
C ASP A 331 11.96 -13.71 -15.54
N GLU A 332 11.15 -12.95 -16.24
CA GLU A 332 9.69 -12.93 -16.09
C GLU A 332 9.02 -14.27 -16.46
N ASN A 333 9.67 -15.05 -17.33
CA ASN A 333 9.11 -16.31 -17.83
C ASN A 333 9.42 -17.51 -16.92
N ARG A 334 10.17 -17.33 -15.83
CA ARG A 334 10.55 -18.40 -14.93
C ARG A 334 10.30 -18.02 -13.47
N ILE A 335 9.44 -18.77 -12.80
CA ILE A 335 9.33 -18.73 -11.34
C ILE A 335 10.69 -19.12 -10.76
N MET A 336 11.26 -18.25 -9.92
CA MET A 336 12.54 -18.51 -9.29
C MET A 336 12.45 -19.70 -8.33
N GLN A 337 13.35 -20.64 -8.49
CA GLN A 337 13.47 -21.76 -7.56
C GLN A 337 13.98 -21.30 -6.19
N ASP A 338 13.47 -21.91 -5.14
CA ASP A 338 13.86 -21.64 -3.73
C ASP A 338 15.39 -21.70 -3.51
N SER A 339 16.08 -22.55 -4.25
CA SER A 339 17.54 -22.66 -4.22
C SER A 339 18.27 -21.38 -4.66
N LEU A 340 17.72 -20.62 -5.60
CA LEU A 340 18.29 -19.36 -6.08
C LEU A 340 18.10 -18.25 -5.03
N TYR A 341 16.94 -18.19 -4.40
CA TYR A 341 16.67 -17.27 -3.29
C TYR A 341 17.55 -17.57 -2.07
N LYS A 342 17.82 -18.87 -1.77
CA LYS A 342 18.76 -19.26 -0.72
C LYS A 342 20.20 -18.83 -1.04
N LYS A 343 20.63 -18.88 -2.32
CA LYS A 343 21.93 -18.34 -2.73
C LYS A 343 22.00 -16.83 -2.56
N LEU A 344 20.94 -16.09 -2.86
CA LEU A 344 20.84 -14.66 -2.62
C LEU A 344 20.96 -14.33 -1.12
N MET A 345 20.29 -15.08 -0.26
CA MET A 345 20.43 -14.94 1.20
C MET A 345 21.85 -15.18 1.71
N MET A 346 22.63 -16.03 1.03
CA MET A 346 23.99 -16.38 1.43
C MET A 346 25.07 -15.51 0.76
N ASP A 347 24.66 -14.42 0.10
CA ASP A 347 25.57 -13.53 -0.63
C ASP A 347 26.37 -14.24 -1.75
N LYS A 348 25.76 -15.26 -2.36
CA LYS A 348 26.37 -16.09 -3.40
C LYS A 348 25.86 -15.80 -4.82
N LEU A 349 25.05 -14.78 -4.99
CA LEU A 349 24.62 -14.27 -6.29
C LEU A 349 25.17 -12.85 -6.43
N GLU A 350 25.69 -12.53 -7.61
CA GLU A 350 26.11 -11.18 -8.00
C GLU A 350 24.88 -10.24 -8.20
N VAL A 351 23.96 -10.23 -7.24
CA VAL A 351 22.93 -9.21 -7.16
C VAL A 351 23.47 -8.11 -6.28
N ASN A 352 23.43 -6.91 -6.81
CA ASN A 352 23.88 -5.74 -6.09
C ASN A 352 23.03 -5.50 -4.83
N GLU A 353 23.50 -5.99 -3.66
CA GLU A 353 22.83 -5.74 -2.37
C GLU A 353 22.62 -4.23 -2.15
N GLY A 354 23.51 -3.37 -2.65
CA GLY A 354 23.38 -1.92 -2.56
C GLY A 354 22.10 -1.40 -3.21
N MET A 355 21.69 -1.97 -4.35
CA MET A 355 20.42 -1.65 -5.01
C MET A 355 19.22 -1.95 -4.10
N LEU A 356 19.22 -3.11 -3.44
CA LEU A 356 18.14 -3.54 -2.57
C LEU A 356 18.07 -2.69 -1.30
N VAL A 357 19.23 -2.42 -0.69
CA VAL A 357 19.32 -1.57 0.52
C VAL A 357 18.91 -0.13 0.19
N GLU A 358 19.37 0.41 -0.94
CA GLU A 358 18.97 1.74 -1.41
C GLU A 358 17.44 1.84 -1.61
N ASN A 359 16.84 0.79 -2.20
CA ASN A 359 15.39 0.74 -2.40
C ASN A 359 14.58 0.63 -1.09
N ILE A 360 15.14 -0.01 -0.05
CA ILE A 360 14.45 -0.09 1.26
C ILE A 360 14.48 1.25 1.98
N VAL A 361 15.57 2.02 1.82
CA VAL A 361 15.74 3.32 2.50
C VAL A 361 14.92 4.42 1.83
N ALA A 362 14.68 4.32 0.52
CA ALA A 362 13.90 5.28 -0.26
C ALA A 362 12.40 5.15 -0.04
#